data_144cc0adb9bf59e6354d86a6716c9b65
#
_entry.id   144cc0adb9bf59e6354d86a6716c9b65
#
_cell.length_a   1.000
_cell.length_b   1.000
_cell.length_c   1.000
_cell.angle_alpha   90.00
_cell.angle_beta   90.00
_cell.angle_gamma   90.00
#
_symmetry.space_group_name_H-M   'P 1'
#
loop_
_entity.id
_entity.type
_entity.pdbx_description
1 polymer ?
#
loop_
_entity_poly.entity_id
_entity_poly.type
_entity_poly.pdbx_seq_one_letter_code
_entity_poly.pdbx_strand_id
1 'polypeptide(L)'
;MNLKGTKFQKKVWNYLKTIPKGKVKTYKEVANAIGMPKAARAVANACGKNPYAPKIPCHRVIRSDGGLGGYSGRGGIKTKLRLLRSEKVNI
;
A
#
# COMPACT_ATOMS: atom_id res chain seq x y z
N MET A 1 10.41 2.03 -14.61
CA MET A 1 9.12 2.74 -14.74
C MET A 1 9.23 4.14 -14.18
N ASN A 2 8.88 5.15 -14.98
CA ASN A 2 8.84 6.53 -14.48
C ASN A 2 7.50 6.77 -13.80
N LEU A 3 7.53 6.89 -12.48
CA LEU A 3 6.33 7.15 -11.70
C LEU A 3 5.97 8.64 -11.75
N LYS A 4 4.70 8.92 -11.97
CA LYS A 4 4.17 10.28 -11.96
C LYS A 4 3.46 10.53 -10.64
N GLY A 5 3.95 11.50 -9.89
CA GLY A 5 3.38 11.85 -8.59
C GLY A 5 4.28 12.80 -7.85
N THR A 6 3.90 13.16 -6.62
CA THR A 6 4.74 13.99 -5.78
C THR A 6 5.99 13.21 -5.35
N LYS A 7 6.98 13.93 -4.87
CA LYS A 7 8.20 13.32 -4.35
C LYS A 7 7.88 12.30 -3.24
N PHE A 8 6.97 12.65 -2.34
CA PHE A 8 6.54 11.77 -1.27
C PHE A 8 5.81 10.54 -1.81
N GLN A 9 4.86 10.72 -2.73
CA GLN A 9 4.13 9.61 -3.33
C GLN A 9 5.07 8.61 -4.01
N LYS A 10 6.04 9.11 -4.77
CA LYS A 10 7.03 8.25 -5.43
C LYS A 10 7.84 7.45 -4.41
N LYS A 11 8.22 8.07 -3.30
CA LYS A 11 8.95 7.40 -2.24
C LYS A 11 8.15 6.25 -1.65
N VAL A 12 6.88 6.47 -1.37
CA VAL A 12 5.97 5.43 -0.88
C VAL A 12 5.84 4.31 -1.92
N TRP A 13 5.48 4.67 -3.15
CA TRP A 13 5.22 3.68 -4.20
C TRP A 13 6.45 2.83 -4.51
N ASN A 14 7.65 3.43 -4.52
CA ASN A 14 8.89 2.68 -4.72
C ASN A 14 9.14 1.69 -3.60
N TYR A 15 8.84 2.06 -2.35
CA TYR A 15 8.94 1.13 -1.23
C TYR A 15 7.95 -0.03 -1.38
N LEU A 16 6.71 0.25 -1.80
CA LEU A 16 5.68 -0.79 -1.96
C LEU A 16 6.14 -1.89 -2.92
N LYS A 17 6.91 -1.55 -3.93
CA LYS A 17 7.42 -2.54 -4.88
C LYS A 17 8.32 -3.59 -4.23
N THR A 18 8.84 -3.32 -3.04
CA THR A 18 9.70 -4.26 -2.32
C THR A 18 8.93 -5.24 -1.44
N ILE A 19 7.63 -5.01 -1.25
CA ILE A 19 6.81 -5.90 -0.41
C ILE A 19 6.47 -7.15 -1.23
N PRO A 20 6.94 -8.33 -0.82
CA PRO A 20 6.72 -9.54 -1.61
C PRO A 20 5.28 -10.03 -1.49
N LYS A 21 4.87 -10.81 -2.48
CA LYS A 21 3.58 -11.48 -2.49
C LYS A 21 3.44 -12.35 -1.23
N GLY A 22 2.29 -12.28 -0.59
CA GLY A 22 2.04 -13.05 0.63
C GLY A 22 2.43 -12.33 1.91
N LYS A 23 3.03 -11.15 1.81
CA LYS A 23 3.41 -10.34 2.95
C LYS A 23 2.61 -9.04 2.97
N VAL A 24 2.39 -8.50 4.17
CA VAL A 24 1.74 -7.20 4.33
C VAL A 24 2.57 -6.32 5.26
N LYS A 25 2.39 -5.02 5.10
CA LYS A 25 2.94 -4.01 6.00
C LYS A 25 1.81 -3.10 6.44
N THR A 26 1.95 -2.51 7.62
CA THR A 26 1.00 -1.47 8.03
C THR A 26 1.45 -0.12 7.48
N TYR A 27 0.53 0.84 7.43
CA TYR A 27 0.90 2.20 7.02
C TYR A 27 2.00 2.76 7.92
N LYS A 28 1.96 2.44 9.20
CA LYS A 28 2.99 2.86 10.16
C LYS A 28 4.35 2.24 9.82
N GLU A 29 4.37 0.95 9.49
CA GLU A 29 5.62 0.28 9.11
C GLU A 29 6.22 0.89 7.83
N VAL A 30 5.38 1.21 6.86
CA VAL A 30 5.85 1.87 5.64
C VAL A 30 6.42 3.25 5.96
N ALA A 31 5.72 4.02 6.79
CA ALA A 31 6.19 5.33 7.21
C ALA A 31 7.57 5.25 7.88
N ASN A 32 7.74 4.29 8.78
CA ASN A 32 9.04 4.06 9.43
C ASN A 32 10.11 3.69 8.40
N ALA A 33 9.78 2.82 7.46
CA ALA A 33 10.75 2.33 6.47
C ALA A 33 11.25 3.43 5.55
N ILE A 34 10.41 4.42 5.23
CA ILE A 34 10.82 5.54 4.37
C ILE A 34 11.42 6.71 5.19
N GLY A 35 11.65 6.50 6.48
CA GLY A 35 12.29 7.51 7.34
C GLY A 35 11.37 8.62 7.82
N MET A 36 10.06 8.41 7.78
CA MET A 36 9.06 9.43 8.14
C MET A 36 8.03 8.85 9.11
N PRO A 37 8.42 8.50 10.34
CA PRO A 37 7.58 7.70 11.24
C PRO A 37 6.24 8.34 11.62
N LYS A 38 6.10 9.65 11.47
CA LYS A 38 4.85 10.35 11.76
C LYS A 38 3.94 10.48 10.55
N ALA A 39 4.31 9.90 9.40
CA ALA A 39 3.62 10.10 8.14
C ALA A 39 2.64 8.97 7.78
N ALA A 40 2.19 8.17 8.75
CA ALA A 40 1.31 7.02 8.44
C ALA A 40 0.05 7.42 7.67
N ARG A 41 -0.60 8.54 8.06
CA ARG A 41 -1.79 9.02 7.36
C ARG A 41 -1.45 9.45 5.93
N ALA A 42 -0.32 10.13 5.75
CA ALA A 42 0.12 10.54 4.42
C ALA A 42 0.46 9.33 3.55
N VAL A 43 1.03 8.27 4.15
CA VAL A 43 1.27 7.00 3.45
C VAL A 43 -0.05 6.40 2.99
N ALA A 44 -1.07 6.37 3.86
CA ALA A 44 -2.38 5.85 3.48
C ALA A 44 -2.98 6.65 2.31
N ASN A 45 -2.86 7.98 2.34
CA ASN A 45 -3.32 8.82 1.24
C ASN A 45 -2.56 8.53 -0.06
N ALA A 46 -1.25 8.35 0.01
CA ALA A 46 -0.45 8.01 -1.15
C ALA A 46 -0.85 6.66 -1.73
N CYS A 47 -1.11 5.67 -0.88
CA CYS A 47 -1.63 4.37 -1.32
C CYS A 47 -2.98 4.53 -2.03
N GLY A 48 -3.86 5.37 -1.49
CA GLY A 48 -5.16 5.62 -2.08
C GLY A 48 -5.11 6.33 -3.42
N LYS A 49 -4.00 6.99 -3.74
CA LYS A 49 -3.80 7.70 -5.00
C LYS A 49 -2.90 6.96 -5.99
N ASN A 50 -2.53 5.72 -5.69
CA ASN A 50 -1.67 4.93 -6.56
C ASN A 50 -2.38 4.57 -7.87
N PRO A 51 -1.95 5.14 -9.02
CA PRO A 51 -2.58 4.84 -10.31
C PRO A 51 -2.04 3.56 -10.95
N TYR A 52 -1.08 2.91 -10.31
CA TYR A 52 -0.39 1.75 -10.86
C TYR A 52 -0.81 0.43 -10.21
N ALA A 53 -1.91 0.43 -9.45
CA ALA A 53 -2.42 -0.79 -8.83
C ALA A 53 -2.92 -1.78 -9.88
N PRO A 54 -2.74 -3.09 -9.68
CA PRO A 54 -2.03 -3.74 -8.58
C PRO A 54 -0.53 -3.94 -8.83
N LYS A 55 -0.01 -3.42 -9.93
CA LYS A 55 1.40 -3.58 -10.30
C LYS A 55 2.32 -3.02 -9.20
N ILE A 56 2.00 -1.82 -8.70
CA ILE A 56 2.58 -1.33 -7.46
C ILE A 56 1.60 -1.76 -6.36
N PRO A 57 2.00 -2.69 -5.49
CA PRO A 57 1.04 -3.46 -4.69
C PRO A 57 0.57 -2.73 -3.43
N CYS A 58 -0.17 -1.65 -3.59
CA CYS A 58 -0.73 -0.93 -2.45
C CYS A 58 -1.73 -1.80 -1.66
N HIS A 59 -2.25 -2.89 -2.25
CA HIS A 59 -3.09 -3.82 -1.52
C HIS A 59 -2.35 -4.56 -0.39
N ARG A 60 -1.01 -4.55 -0.41
CA ARG A 60 -0.19 -5.18 0.62
C ARG A 60 0.09 -4.26 1.81
N VAL A 61 -0.60 -3.12 1.88
CA VAL A 61 -0.48 -2.21 3.02
C VAL A 61 -1.84 -2.08 3.68
N ILE A 62 -1.88 -2.31 4.99
CA ILE A 62 -3.11 -2.32 5.78
C ILE A 62 -2.99 -1.39 6.96
N ARG A 63 -4.10 -1.19 7.69
CA ARG A 63 -4.12 -0.35 8.88
C ARG A 63 -3.42 -1.04 10.05
N SER A 64 -2.83 -0.24 10.94
CA SER A 64 -2.15 -0.77 12.14
C SER A 64 -3.10 -1.46 13.11
N ASP A 65 -4.39 -1.13 13.06
CA ASP A 65 -5.40 -1.74 13.93
C ASP A 65 -5.97 -3.06 13.37
N GLY A 66 -5.40 -3.55 12.26
CA GLY A 66 -5.85 -4.78 11.60
C GLY A 66 -6.91 -4.58 10.53
N GLY A 67 -7.43 -3.36 10.37
CA GLY A 67 -8.37 -3.06 9.28
C GLY A 67 -7.67 -3.01 7.94
N LEU A 68 -8.43 -3.20 6.84
CA LEU A 68 -7.87 -3.24 5.51
C LEU A 68 -7.38 -1.89 4.98
N GLY A 69 -8.02 -0.79 5.37
CA GLY A 69 -7.80 0.49 4.73
C GLY A 69 -8.43 0.53 3.34
N GLY A 70 -8.21 1.63 2.62
CA GLY A 70 -8.76 1.80 1.28
C GLY A 70 -7.95 1.10 0.21
N TYR A 71 -8.47 1.13 -1.01
CA TYR A 71 -7.77 0.61 -2.17
C TYR A 71 -8.05 1.51 -3.38
N SER A 72 -6.99 1.93 -4.08
CA SER A 72 -7.10 2.84 -5.22
C SER A 72 -7.48 2.14 -6.52
N GLY A 73 -7.32 0.82 -6.58
CA GLY A 73 -7.59 0.07 -7.78
C GLY A 73 -9.08 -0.16 -8.02
N ARG A 74 -9.39 -0.71 -9.19
CA ARG A 74 -10.77 -1.01 -9.59
C ARG A 74 -11.40 -2.00 -8.61
N GLY A 75 -12.63 -1.72 -8.20
CA GLY A 75 -13.38 -2.58 -7.28
C GLY A 75 -13.18 -2.27 -5.80
N GLY A 76 -12.27 -1.35 -5.46
CA GLY A 76 -12.09 -0.88 -4.09
C GLY A 76 -11.71 -1.98 -3.12
N ILE A 77 -12.26 -1.94 -1.91
CA ILE A 77 -11.90 -2.86 -0.82
C ILE A 77 -12.16 -4.32 -1.17
N LYS A 78 -13.21 -4.61 -1.94
CA LYS A 78 -13.48 -6.00 -2.36
C LYS A 78 -12.32 -6.58 -3.17
N THR A 79 -11.76 -5.78 -4.08
CA THR A 79 -10.62 -6.20 -4.88
C THR A 79 -9.38 -6.36 -4.00
N LYS A 80 -9.15 -5.45 -3.06
CA LYS A 80 -8.04 -5.55 -2.12
C LYS A 80 -8.10 -6.87 -1.35
N LEU A 81 -9.27 -7.20 -0.81
CA LEU A 81 -9.47 -8.43 -0.06
C LEU A 81 -9.22 -9.66 -0.94
N ARG A 82 -9.76 -9.66 -2.16
CA ARG A 82 -9.56 -10.76 -3.11
C ARG A 82 -8.08 -10.95 -3.44
N LEU A 83 -7.35 -9.85 -3.70
CA LEU A 83 -5.92 -9.92 -4.00
C LEU A 83 -5.12 -10.48 -2.83
N LEU A 84 -5.40 -10.03 -1.61
CA LEU A 84 -4.72 -10.53 -0.43
C LEU A 84 -4.98 -12.01 -0.22
N ARG A 85 -6.23 -12.46 -0.39
CA ARG A 85 -6.58 -13.87 -0.26
C ARG A 85 -5.91 -14.71 -1.34
N SER A 86 -5.84 -14.20 -2.58
CA SER A 86 -5.17 -14.92 -3.67
C SER A 86 -3.67 -15.05 -3.42
N GLU A 87 -3.09 -14.15 -2.64
CA GLU A 87 -1.69 -14.20 -2.24
C GLU A 87 -1.49 -14.99 -0.95
N LYS A 88 -2.54 -15.64 -0.45
CA LYS A 88 -2.54 -16.46 0.74
C LYS A 88 -2.25 -15.69 2.02
N VAL A 89 -2.62 -14.41 2.04
CA VAL A 89 -2.64 -13.64 3.27
C VAL A 89 -3.88 -14.03 4.05
N ASN A 90 -3.70 -14.40 5.30
CA ASN A 90 -4.79 -14.84 6.16
C ASN A 90 -5.54 -13.62 6.71
N ILE A 91 -6.66 -13.33 6.09
CA ILE A 91 -7.43 -12.14 6.41
C ILE A 91 -8.92 -12.44 6.51
#